data_441ac112aa852841c3d6aa6c5764645a
#
_entry.id   441ac112aa852841c3d6aa6c5764645a
#
_cell.length_a   1.000
_cell.length_b   1.000
_cell.length_c   1.000
_cell.angle_alpha   90.00
_cell.angle_beta   90.00
_cell.angle_gamma   90.00
#
_symmetry.space_group_name_H-M   'P 1'
#
loop_
_entity.id
_entity.type
_entity.pdbx_description
1 polymer ?
#
loop_
_entity_poly.entity_id
_entity_poly.type
_entity_poly.pdbx_seq_one_letter_code
_entity_poly.pdbx_strand_id
1 'polypeptide(L)'
;MKYYIAGNRGLVGTHYSTVVSNSIGGNTSTVDYNDPTSTYKEFKRLDTLGGLPTHVVINAATVGGLQEDLDKSYELMIKNLTIQNNIFNVCSEFGIDRVLLQGSTCSYPAEGSQPYSEDQLMCGEPYKTYLPTAMPKLMGMYQCRAKNEKAGTHWRTAINSNMFGPGDRTGDHAHVIGALMQKFVTAVKEGRTVIEIWGSGNQSRDLIYIKDAVNAMDIILNNNKYDTVNVASGEETSIRTLAETLKEISGFTGRLWYNTDRPEGIKNRAIDNSRLKELGWRPRYSLKAGLAETYEWYYDRH
;
A
#
# COMPACT_ATOMS: atom_id res chain seq x y z
N MET A 1 19.94 -4.06 13.23
CA MET A 1 19.24 -4.49 12.01
C MET A 1 19.61 -3.51 10.92
N LYS A 2 19.80 -3.98 9.69
CA LYS A 2 20.07 -3.14 8.53
C LYS A 2 18.99 -3.41 7.49
N TYR A 3 18.26 -2.38 7.09
CA TYR A 3 17.14 -2.50 6.16
C TYR A 3 17.52 -2.05 4.76
N TYR A 4 17.03 -2.77 3.76
CA TYR A 4 17.00 -2.32 2.38
C TYR A 4 15.55 -2.09 1.94
N ILE A 5 15.24 -0.89 1.48
CA ILE A 5 13.90 -0.50 1.08
C ILE A 5 13.86 -0.33 -0.43
N ALA A 6 13.41 -1.36 -1.16
CA ALA A 6 13.18 -1.25 -2.59
C ALA A 6 11.94 -0.39 -2.85
N GLY A 7 12.11 0.73 -3.56
CA GLY A 7 11.05 1.74 -3.74
C GLY A 7 10.98 2.76 -2.60
N ASN A 8 12.11 3.22 -2.10
CA ASN A 8 12.25 4.12 -0.94
C ASN A 8 11.71 5.54 -1.13
N ARG A 9 11.30 5.94 -2.36
CA ARG A 9 10.70 7.26 -2.65
C ARG A 9 9.17 7.24 -2.75
N GLY A 10 8.55 6.07 -2.74
CA GLY A 10 7.08 5.95 -2.70
C GLY A 10 6.52 6.28 -1.32
N LEU A 11 5.18 6.39 -1.21
CA LEU A 11 4.48 6.67 0.05
C LEU A 11 4.98 5.78 1.19
N VAL A 12 4.92 4.46 1.02
CA VAL A 12 5.35 3.49 2.05
C VAL A 12 6.86 3.61 2.31
N GLY A 13 7.69 3.62 1.25
CA GLY A 13 9.14 3.61 1.41
C GLY A 13 9.69 4.84 2.14
N THR A 14 9.16 6.01 1.86
CA THR A 14 9.54 7.26 2.54
C THR A 14 9.23 7.18 4.03
N HIS A 15 8.01 6.75 4.41
CA HIS A 15 7.61 6.65 5.80
C HIS A 15 8.27 5.46 6.52
N TYR A 16 8.49 4.34 5.82
CA TYR A 16 9.21 3.21 6.42
C TYR A 16 10.63 3.60 6.84
N SER A 17 11.31 4.42 6.05
CA SER A 17 12.64 4.95 6.38
C SER A 17 12.67 5.77 7.67
N THR A 18 11.53 6.31 8.13
CA THR A 18 11.45 7.05 9.41
C THR A 18 11.25 6.14 10.63
N VAL A 19 10.77 4.93 10.42
CA VAL A 19 10.51 3.94 11.49
C VAL A 19 11.77 3.16 11.85
N VAL A 20 12.63 2.92 10.86
CA VAL A 20 13.84 2.10 11.03
C VAL A 20 15.10 2.98 11.04
N SER A 21 15.92 2.83 12.07
CA SER A 21 17.08 3.69 12.32
C SER A 21 18.26 3.48 11.37
N ASN A 22 18.32 2.36 10.66
CA ASN A 22 19.42 2.00 9.77
C ASN A 22 18.87 1.43 8.46
N SER A 23 18.49 2.32 7.54
CA SER A 23 17.96 1.94 6.24
C SER A 23 18.76 2.52 5.09
N ILE A 24 18.91 1.71 4.06
CA ILE A 24 19.36 2.12 2.73
C ILE A 24 18.24 1.79 1.75
N GLY A 25 18.19 2.43 0.62
CA GLY A 25 17.11 2.16 -0.32
C GLY A 25 17.49 2.37 -1.76
N GLY A 26 16.80 1.64 -2.62
CA GLY A 26 16.86 1.80 -4.06
C GLY A 26 15.55 2.35 -4.62
N ASN A 27 15.66 3.09 -5.70
CA ASN A 27 14.53 3.62 -6.46
C ASN A 27 14.91 3.69 -7.95
N THR A 28 13.97 4.03 -8.80
CA THR A 28 14.16 4.04 -10.26
C THR A 28 15.33 4.90 -10.76
N SER A 29 15.85 5.83 -9.96
CA SER A 29 17.05 6.63 -10.32
C SER A 29 18.36 5.92 -9.94
N THR A 30 18.31 4.90 -9.10
CA THR A 30 19.50 4.22 -8.57
C THR A 30 19.59 2.75 -8.96
N VAL A 31 18.44 2.08 -9.09
CA VAL A 31 18.35 0.64 -9.42
C VAL A 31 17.17 0.41 -10.35
N ASP A 32 17.42 -0.18 -11.51
CA ASP A 32 16.33 -0.70 -12.34
C ASP A 32 16.01 -2.14 -11.92
N TYR A 33 14.93 -2.29 -11.17
CA TYR A 33 14.48 -3.62 -10.73
C TYR A 33 13.86 -4.47 -11.85
N ASN A 34 13.60 -3.91 -13.05
CA ASN A 34 13.20 -4.71 -14.21
C ASN A 34 14.42 -5.43 -14.85
N ASP A 35 15.62 -4.89 -14.65
CA ASP A 35 16.85 -5.51 -15.08
C ASP A 35 17.45 -6.37 -13.95
N PRO A 36 17.54 -7.71 -14.12
CA PRO A 36 18.13 -8.59 -13.12
C PRO A 36 19.60 -8.25 -12.86
N THR A 37 20.34 -7.79 -13.89
CA THR A 37 21.75 -7.40 -13.76
C THR A 37 21.91 -6.15 -12.89
N SER A 38 21.07 -5.15 -13.08
CA SER A 38 21.04 -3.95 -12.24
C SER A 38 20.73 -4.28 -10.78
N THR A 39 19.70 -5.11 -10.57
CA THR A 39 19.31 -5.57 -9.23
C THR A 39 20.44 -6.35 -8.54
N TYR A 40 21.08 -7.27 -9.25
CA TYR A 40 22.21 -8.04 -8.74
C TYR A 40 23.41 -7.15 -8.39
N LYS A 41 23.78 -6.24 -9.28
CA LYS A 41 24.91 -5.31 -9.06
C LYS A 41 24.74 -4.48 -7.79
N GLU A 42 23.53 -4.05 -7.48
CA GLU A 42 23.26 -3.30 -6.24
C GLU A 42 23.52 -4.16 -5.00
N PHE A 43 22.99 -5.38 -4.93
CA PHE A 43 23.23 -6.26 -3.78
C PHE A 43 24.71 -6.70 -3.69
N LYS A 44 25.37 -6.93 -4.82
CA LYS A 44 26.81 -7.22 -4.86
C LYS A 44 27.66 -6.04 -4.38
N ARG A 45 27.27 -4.83 -4.71
CA ARG A 45 27.90 -3.60 -4.20
C ARG A 45 27.77 -3.52 -2.67
N LEU A 46 26.59 -3.79 -2.14
CA LEU A 46 26.32 -3.80 -0.70
C LEU A 46 27.14 -4.88 0.02
N ASP A 47 27.25 -6.06 -0.58
CA ASP A 47 28.06 -7.18 -0.08
C ASP A 47 29.54 -6.78 -0.01
N THR A 48 30.09 -6.24 -1.09
CA THR A 48 31.49 -5.80 -1.17
C THR A 48 31.84 -4.73 -0.14
N LEU A 49 30.88 -3.87 0.19
CA LEU A 49 31.04 -2.83 1.22
C LEU A 49 30.83 -3.37 2.65
N GLY A 50 30.69 -4.69 2.84
CA GLY A 50 30.41 -5.31 4.13
C GLY A 50 29.04 -4.92 4.69
N GLY A 51 28.11 -4.56 3.82
CA GLY A 51 26.88 -3.91 4.17
C GLY A 51 25.60 -4.59 3.69
N LEU A 52 25.57 -5.91 3.51
CA LEU A 52 24.34 -6.61 3.18
C LEU A 52 23.22 -6.29 4.19
N PRO A 53 21.99 -6.06 3.71
CA PRO A 53 20.86 -5.89 4.60
C PRO A 53 20.50 -7.20 5.28
N THR A 54 20.01 -7.10 6.52
CA THR A 54 19.40 -8.23 7.22
C THR A 54 17.91 -8.33 6.93
N HIS A 55 17.31 -7.22 6.49
CA HIS A 55 15.88 -7.08 6.20
C HIS A 55 15.68 -6.37 4.87
N VAL A 56 14.79 -6.90 4.03
CA VAL A 56 14.42 -6.28 2.75
C VAL A 56 12.92 -6.02 2.70
N VAL A 57 12.54 -4.79 2.37
CA VAL A 57 11.14 -4.38 2.20
C VAL A 57 10.89 -4.07 0.73
N ILE A 58 9.97 -4.80 0.10
CA ILE A 58 9.67 -4.70 -1.33
C ILE A 58 8.46 -3.82 -1.54
N ASN A 59 8.69 -2.51 -1.68
CA ASN A 59 7.68 -1.50 -2.05
C ASN A 59 7.73 -1.15 -3.55
N ALA A 60 8.78 -1.60 -4.24
CA ALA A 60 8.93 -1.34 -5.67
C ALA A 60 7.84 -2.05 -6.46
N ALA A 61 7.01 -1.30 -7.14
CA ALA A 61 5.98 -1.77 -8.05
C ALA A 61 5.60 -0.64 -9.01
N THR A 62 5.07 -1.01 -10.17
CA THR A 62 4.39 -0.08 -11.05
C THR A 62 2.90 -0.14 -10.74
N VAL A 63 2.34 0.97 -10.33
CA VAL A 63 0.91 1.10 -9.99
C VAL A 63 0.31 2.12 -10.95
N GLY A 64 -0.68 1.70 -11.72
CA GLY A 64 -1.49 2.55 -12.57
C GLY A 64 -2.70 3.15 -11.83
N GLY A 65 -3.47 3.99 -12.54
CA GLY A 65 -4.85 4.28 -12.17
C GLY A 65 -5.79 3.23 -12.80
N LEU A 66 -7.08 3.29 -12.46
CA LEU A 66 -8.07 2.31 -12.95
C LEU A 66 -8.05 2.17 -14.48
N GLN A 67 -7.93 3.26 -15.22
CA GLN A 67 -7.91 3.23 -16.69
C GLN A 67 -6.61 2.58 -17.20
N GLU A 68 -5.47 2.92 -16.62
CA GLU A 68 -4.19 2.33 -17.02
C GLU A 68 -4.11 0.84 -16.70
N ASP A 69 -4.69 0.42 -15.57
CA ASP A 69 -4.78 -0.99 -15.19
C ASP A 69 -5.63 -1.80 -16.18
N LEU A 70 -6.66 -1.18 -16.78
CA LEU A 70 -7.46 -1.81 -17.82
C LEU A 70 -6.73 -1.85 -19.17
N ASP A 71 -6.15 -0.73 -19.60
CA ASP A 71 -5.55 -0.56 -20.93
C ASP A 71 -4.21 -1.31 -21.09
N LYS A 72 -3.43 -1.41 -20.00
CA LYS A 72 -2.09 -2.01 -19.96
C LYS A 72 -1.98 -3.19 -19.00
N SER A 73 -3.07 -3.93 -18.86
CA SER A 73 -3.18 -5.02 -17.88
C SER A 73 -2.05 -6.04 -17.96
N TYR A 74 -1.72 -6.49 -19.18
CA TYR A 74 -0.66 -7.46 -19.41
C TYR A 74 0.73 -6.91 -19.05
N GLU A 75 1.05 -5.71 -19.54
CA GLU A 75 2.34 -5.05 -19.34
C GLU A 75 2.60 -4.76 -17.86
N LEU A 76 1.59 -4.31 -17.14
CA LEU A 76 1.66 -4.03 -15.70
C LEU A 76 1.87 -5.32 -14.90
N MET A 77 1.16 -6.39 -15.27
CA MET A 77 1.31 -7.70 -14.63
C MET A 77 2.73 -8.24 -14.80
N ILE A 78 3.24 -8.28 -16.03
CA ILE A 78 4.59 -8.77 -16.33
C ILE A 78 5.64 -7.92 -15.63
N LYS A 79 5.52 -6.60 -15.68
CA LYS A 79 6.46 -5.69 -15.04
C LYS A 79 6.54 -5.89 -13.54
N ASN A 80 5.39 -6.01 -12.87
CA ASN A 80 5.35 -6.23 -11.43
C ASN A 80 5.89 -7.61 -11.03
N LEU A 81 5.61 -8.65 -11.81
CA LEU A 81 6.22 -9.97 -11.62
C LEU A 81 7.75 -9.93 -11.79
N THR A 82 8.24 -9.23 -12.82
CA THR A 82 9.67 -9.10 -13.09
C THR A 82 10.39 -8.38 -11.95
N ILE A 83 9.89 -7.23 -11.51
CA ILE A 83 10.45 -6.46 -10.39
C ILE A 83 10.54 -7.34 -9.13
N GLN A 84 9.45 -7.99 -8.78
CA GLN A 84 9.35 -8.83 -7.60
C GLN A 84 10.30 -10.02 -7.66
N ASN A 85 10.31 -10.75 -8.79
CA ASN A 85 11.17 -11.92 -8.97
C ASN A 85 12.65 -11.57 -8.94
N ASN A 86 13.08 -10.46 -9.56
CA ASN A 86 14.45 -10.02 -9.51
C ASN A 86 14.92 -9.72 -8.08
N ILE A 87 14.06 -9.06 -7.26
CA ILE A 87 14.41 -8.80 -5.87
C ILE A 87 14.40 -10.09 -5.04
N PHE A 88 13.45 -11.00 -5.23
CA PHE A 88 13.44 -12.30 -4.56
C PHE A 88 14.66 -13.15 -4.90
N ASN A 89 15.08 -13.17 -6.15
CA ASN A 89 16.26 -13.91 -6.60
C ASN A 89 17.52 -13.44 -5.86
N VAL A 90 17.78 -12.14 -5.83
CA VAL A 90 18.95 -11.61 -5.12
C VAL A 90 18.85 -11.81 -3.60
N CYS A 91 17.67 -11.65 -3.01
CA CYS A 91 17.47 -11.96 -1.59
C CYS A 91 17.77 -13.44 -1.29
N SER A 92 17.37 -14.34 -2.18
CA SER A 92 17.66 -15.76 -2.06
C SER A 92 19.14 -16.07 -2.22
N GLU A 93 19.81 -15.47 -3.21
CA GLU A 93 21.22 -15.69 -3.53
C GLU A 93 22.15 -15.16 -2.43
N PHE A 94 21.86 -13.97 -1.89
CA PHE A 94 22.65 -13.36 -0.81
C PHE A 94 22.21 -13.80 0.59
N GLY A 95 21.33 -14.80 0.72
CA GLY A 95 20.94 -15.38 2.00
C GLY A 95 20.18 -14.44 2.93
N ILE A 96 19.37 -13.53 2.38
CA ILE A 96 18.56 -12.60 3.18
C ILE A 96 17.43 -13.36 3.86
N ASP A 97 17.48 -13.41 5.19
CA ASP A 97 16.53 -14.15 6.01
C ASP A 97 15.15 -13.48 6.08
N ARG A 98 15.09 -12.15 6.18
CA ARG A 98 13.85 -11.41 6.41
C ARG A 98 13.48 -10.54 5.21
N VAL A 99 12.35 -10.87 4.58
CA VAL A 99 11.82 -10.12 3.43
C VAL A 99 10.35 -9.81 3.68
N LEU A 100 9.93 -8.58 3.43
CA LEU A 100 8.54 -8.16 3.45
C LEU A 100 8.07 -7.80 2.04
N LEU A 101 7.11 -8.57 1.54
CA LEU A 101 6.40 -8.24 0.32
C LEU A 101 5.18 -7.37 0.64
N GLN A 102 5.02 -6.27 -0.11
CA GLN A 102 3.77 -5.50 -0.10
C GLN A 102 2.72 -6.22 -0.94
N GLY A 103 1.73 -6.80 -0.26
CA GLY A 103 0.50 -7.30 -0.85
C GLY A 103 -0.55 -6.20 -0.99
N SER A 104 -1.78 -6.58 -1.32
CA SER A 104 -2.91 -5.65 -1.46
C SER A 104 -4.23 -6.36 -1.18
N THR A 105 -5.17 -5.67 -0.56
CA THR A 105 -6.55 -6.16 -0.40
C THR A 105 -7.28 -6.33 -1.73
N CYS A 106 -6.75 -5.80 -2.84
CA CYS A 106 -7.23 -6.11 -4.20
C CYS A 106 -7.10 -7.60 -4.56
N SER A 107 -6.29 -8.36 -3.81
CA SER A 107 -6.07 -9.79 -3.99
C SER A 107 -7.17 -10.67 -3.42
N TYR A 108 -8.12 -10.12 -2.67
CA TYR A 108 -9.26 -10.87 -2.15
C TYR A 108 -10.28 -11.20 -3.23
N PRO A 109 -10.99 -12.34 -3.10
CA PRO A 109 -12.06 -12.72 -4.02
C PRO A 109 -13.11 -11.62 -4.17
N ALA A 110 -13.61 -11.46 -5.39
CA ALA A 110 -14.72 -10.53 -5.66
C ALA A 110 -15.97 -10.88 -4.85
N GLU A 111 -16.21 -12.18 -4.68
CA GLU A 111 -17.37 -12.75 -3.99
C GLU A 111 -16.99 -13.43 -2.66
N GLY A 112 -16.08 -12.82 -1.91
CA GLY A 112 -15.69 -13.31 -0.58
C GLY A 112 -16.60 -12.79 0.53
N SER A 113 -16.64 -13.52 1.65
CA SER A 113 -17.31 -13.08 2.86
C SER A 113 -16.52 -11.96 3.54
N GLN A 114 -17.20 -10.90 3.97
CA GLN A 114 -16.56 -9.80 4.70
C GLN A 114 -16.88 -9.90 6.20
N PRO A 115 -15.94 -9.48 7.08
CA PRO A 115 -14.63 -8.93 6.76
C PRO A 115 -13.68 -9.97 6.16
N TYR A 116 -12.85 -9.55 5.19
CA TYR A 116 -11.88 -10.43 4.54
C TYR A 116 -10.74 -10.82 5.50
N SER A 117 -10.60 -12.11 5.77
CA SER A 117 -9.46 -12.70 6.49
C SER A 117 -8.43 -13.29 5.53
N GLU A 118 -7.20 -13.45 5.98
CA GLU A 118 -6.08 -13.93 5.15
C GLU A 118 -6.30 -15.36 4.59
N ASP A 119 -7.17 -16.15 5.22
CA ASP A 119 -7.50 -17.50 4.79
C ASP A 119 -8.40 -17.53 3.55
N GLN A 120 -8.99 -16.39 3.19
CA GLN A 120 -9.79 -16.24 1.97
C GLN A 120 -8.96 -15.90 0.72
N LEU A 121 -7.67 -15.63 0.87
CA LEU A 121 -6.78 -15.42 -0.28
C LEU A 121 -6.75 -16.70 -1.15
N MET A 122 -6.96 -16.54 -2.46
CA MET A 122 -7.10 -17.64 -3.43
C MET A 122 -8.35 -18.54 -3.28
N CYS A 123 -9.32 -18.19 -2.45
CA CYS A 123 -10.60 -18.91 -2.38
C CYS A 123 -11.58 -18.52 -3.49
N GLY A 124 -11.19 -17.64 -4.37
CA GLY A 124 -11.97 -17.17 -5.52
C GLY A 124 -11.19 -16.16 -6.34
N GLU A 125 -11.77 -15.74 -7.46
CA GLU A 125 -11.13 -14.82 -8.39
C GLU A 125 -11.24 -13.36 -7.87
N PRO A 126 -10.15 -12.57 -7.85
CA PRO A 126 -10.22 -11.14 -7.57
C PRO A 126 -11.08 -10.40 -8.60
N TYR A 127 -11.52 -9.19 -8.27
CA TYR A 127 -12.19 -8.32 -9.25
C TYR A 127 -11.34 -8.19 -10.53
N LYS A 128 -11.96 -8.40 -11.68
CA LYS A 128 -11.29 -8.39 -13.00
C LYS A 128 -10.44 -7.15 -13.23
N THR A 129 -10.92 -6.00 -12.78
CA THR A 129 -10.20 -4.71 -12.87
C THR A 129 -8.93 -4.65 -12.01
N TYR A 130 -8.76 -5.53 -11.05
CA TYR A 130 -7.60 -5.57 -10.15
C TYR A 130 -6.59 -6.68 -10.48
N LEU A 131 -6.88 -7.55 -11.44
CA LEU A 131 -6.00 -8.68 -11.80
C LEU A 131 -4.54 -8.27 -12.06
N PRO A 132 -4.25 -7.14 -12.77
CA PRO A 132 -2.86 -6.74 -13.02
C PRO A 132 -2.04 -6.47 -11.76
N THR A 133 -2.70 -6.01 -10.71
CA THR A 133 -2.07 -5.75 -9.41
C THR A 133 -2.19 -6.97 -8.47
N ALA A 134 -3.34 -7.63 -8.45
CA ALA A 134 -3.64 -8.73 -7.55
C ALA A 134 -2.79 -9.97 -7.81
N MET A 135 -2.72 -10.41 -9.08
CA MET A 135 -2.05 -11.67 -9.42
C MET A 135 -0.54 -11.68 -9.12
N PRO A 136 0.25 -10.65 -9.44
CA PRO A 136 1.64 -10.59 -9.00
C PRO A 136 1.80 -10.69 -7.48
N LYS A 137 0.92 -10.04 -6.71
CA LYS A 137 0.96 -10.06 -5.24
C LYS A 137 0.61 -11.42 -4.66
N LEU A 138 -0.39 -12.11 -5.21
CA LEU A 138 -0.72 -13.48 -4.84
C LEU A 138 0.42 -14.43 -5.16
N MET A 139 1.00 -14.34 -6.36
CA MET A 139 2.15 -15.17 -6.73
C MET A 139 3.32 -14.94 -5.75
N GLY A 140 3.63 -13.70 -5.42
CA GLY A 140 4.70 -13.37 -4.49
C GLY A 140 4.45 -13.88 -3.08
N MET A 141 3.21 -13.87 -2.61
CA MET A 141 2.83 -14.47 -1.34
C MET A 141 3.16 -15.97 -1.31
N TYR A 142 2.83 -16.69 -2.36
CA TYR A 142 3.16 -18.13 -2.46
C TYR A 142 4.67 -18.37 -2.59
N GLN A 143 5.39 -17.50 -3.29
CA GLN A 143 6.86 -17.57 -3.35
C GLN A 143 7.49 -17.37 -1.97
N CYS A 144 6.98 -16.44 -1.15
CA CYS A 144 7.42 -16.27 0.24
C CYS A 144 7.19 -17.55 1.06
N ARG A 145 5.99 -18.13 1.00
CA ARG A 145 5.66 -19.38 1.70
C ARG A 145 6.58 -20.52 1.28
N ALA A 146 6.72 -20.74 -0.03
CA ALA A 146 7.59 -21.80 -0.56
C ALA A 146 9.06 -21.62 -0.15
N LYS A 147 9.53 -20.37 -0.09
CA LYS A 147 10.89 -20.08 0.38
C LYS A 147 11.05 -20.38 1.86
N ASN A 148 10.07 -20.03 2.68
CA ASN A 148 10.06 -20.33 4.12
C ASN A 148 10.09 -21.85 4.37
N GLU A 149 9.22 -22.59 3.69
CA GLU A 149 9.16 -24.06 3.79
C GLU A 149 10.47 -24.73 3.39
N LYS A 150 11.08 -24.26 2.31
CA LYS A 150 12.31 -24.85 1.76
C LYS A 150 13.56 -24.51 2.56
N ALA A 151 13.66 -23.30 3.09
CA ALA A 151 14.91 -22.76 3.64
C ALA A 151 14.82 -22.28 5.10
N GLY A 152 13.63 -22.37 5.73
CA GLY A 152 13.43 -21.89 7.09
C GLY A 152 13.56 -20.37 7.23
N THR A 153 13.38 -19.63 6.16
CA THR A 153 13.47 -18.17 6.16
C THR A 153 12.20 -17.51 6.74
N HIS A 154 12.27 -16.20 6.95
CA HIS A 154 11.17 -15.40 7.50
C HIS A 154 10.67 -14.37 6.47
N TRP A 155 10.28 -14.86 5.28
CA TRP A 155 9.69 -14.02 4.25
C TRP A 155 8.21 -13.84 4.53
N ARG A 156 7.76 -12.59 4.60
CA ARG A 156 6.41 -12.21 5.04
C ARG A 156 5.67 -11.43 3.95
N THR A 157 4.35 -11.49 4.00
CA THR A 157 3.48 -10.71 3.11
C THR A 157 2.52 -9.86 3.94
N ALA A 158 2.57 -8.55 3.74
CA ALA A 158 1.65 -7.58 4.32
C ALA A 158 0.53 -7.28 3.31
N ILE A 159 -0.71 -7.66 3.60
CA ILE A 159 -1.88 -7.39 2.74
C ILE A 159 -2.45 -6.04 3.13
N ASN A 160 -2.08 -5.01 2.38
CA ASN A 160 -2.41 -3.63 2.73
C ASN A 160 -3.81 -3.22 2.30
N SER A 161 -4.54 -2.58 3.21
CA SER A 161 -5.76 -1.84 2.91
C SER A 161 -5.45 -0.49 2.28
N ASN A 162 -6.40 0.45 2.29
CA ASN A 162 -6.18 1.75 1.67
C ASN A 162 -5.34 2.65 2.58
N MET A 163 -4.05 2.65 2.33
CA MET A 163 -3.10 3.52 3.02
C MET A 163 -3.22 4.96 2.53
N PHE A 164 -3.06 5.91 3.44
CA PHE A 164 -3.03 7.34 3.13
C PHE A 164 -2.07 8.09 4.04
N GLY A 165 -1.58 9.23 3.58
CA GLY A 165 -0.70 10.10 4.36
C GLY A 165 0.02 11.14 3.53
N PRO A 166 0.89 11.94 4.15
CA PRO A 166 1.75 12.88 3.46
C PRO A 166 2.55 12.21 2.35
N GLY A 167 2.51 12.77 1.15
CA GLY A 167 3.22 12.22 -0.01
C GLY A 167 2.45 11.16 -0.81
N ASP A 168 1.17 10.92 -0.51
CA ASP A 168 0.31 10.11 -1.37
C ASP A 168 0.05 10.82 -2.72
N ARG A 169 -0.35 10.06 -3.73
CA ARG A 169 -0.56 10.59 -5.09
C ARG A 169 -1.81 11.44 -5.17
N THR A 170 -1.74 12.50 -5.99
CA THR A 170 -2.88 13.33 -6.40
C THR A 170 -3.13 13.21 -7.90
N GLY A 171 -4.22 13.81 -8.40
CA GLY A 171 -4.57 13.82 -9.82
C GLY A 171 -5.33 12.57 -10.28
N ASP A 172 -5.28 12.32 -11.59
CA ASP A 172 -6.09 11.30 -12.26
C ASP A 172 -5.75 9.85 -11.84
N HIS A 173 -4.58 9.64 -11.25
CA HIS A 173 -4.12 8.33 -10.77
C HIS A 173 -4.19 8.21 -9.24
N ALA A 174 -4.85 9.16 -8.57
CA ALA A 174 -4.98 9.15 -7.11
C ALA A 174 -6.04 8.15 -6.64
N HIS A 175 -5.78 7.53 -5.50
CA HIS A 175 -6.82 6.85 -4.75
C HIS A 175 -7.81 7.88 -4.15
N VAL A 176 -8.94 7.40 -3.66
CA VAL A 176 -10.05 8.25 -3.20
C VAL A 176 -9.62 9.35 -2.22
N ILE A 177 -8.69 9.05 -1.29
CA ILE A 177 -8.24 10.05 -0.31
C ILE A 177 -7.41 11.15 -0.99
N GLY A 178 -6.41 10.78 -1.81
CA GLY A 178 -5.60 11.75 -2.54
C GLY A 178 -6.43 12.63 -3.47
N ALA A 179 -7.43 12.05 -4.16
CA ALA A 179 -8.36 12.79 -5.00
C ALA A 179 -9.23 13.78 -4.19
N LEU A 180 -9.73 13.36 -3.04
CA LEU A 180 -10.49 14.24 -2.15
C LEU A 180 -9.60 15.33 -1.53
N MET A 181 -8.39 14.99 -1.06
CA MET A 181 -7.43 15.98 -0.55
C MET A 181 -7.21 17.10 -1.54
N GLN A 182 -6.92 16.77 -2.80
CA GLN A 182 -6.74 17.75 -3.87
C GLN A 182 -7.98 18.63 -4.07
N LYS A 183 -9.18 18.02 -4.09
CA LYS A 183 -10.44 18.77 -4.26
C LYS A 183 -10.65 19.78 -3.14
N PHE A 184 -10.40 19.39 -1.88
CA PHE A 184 -10.57 20.27 -0.73
C PHE A 184 -9.52 21.38 -0.69
N VAL A 185 -8.24 21.07 -0.92
CA VAL A 185 -7.17 22.07 -0.98
C VAL A 185 -7.47 23.10 -2.06
N THR A 186 -7.81 22.65 -3.28
CA THR A 186 -8.16 23.52 -4.39
C THR A 186 -9.39 24.37 -4.08
N ALA A 187 -10.43 23.77 -3.51
CA ALA A 187 -11.67 24.49 -3.20
C ALA A 187 -11.46 25.60 -2.17
N VAL A 188 -10.66 25.36 -1.13
CA VAL A 188 -10.35 26.37 -0.12
C VAL A 188 -9.48 27.49 -0.71
N LYS A 189 -8.42 27.15 -1.45
CA LYS A 189 -7.52 28.16 -2.05
C LYS A 189 -8.16 29.03 -3.11
N GLU A 190 -9.08 28.45 -3.90
CA GLU A 190 -9.77 29.16 -4.97
C GLU A 190 -11.12 29.77 -4.55
N GLY A 191 -11.54 29.59 -3.29
CA GLY A 191 -12.84 30.11 -2.81
C GLY A 191 -14.04 29.44 -3.48
N ARG A 192 -13.95 28.17 -3.87
CA ARG A 192 -15.06 27.45 -4.48
C ARG A 192 -16.18 27.24 -3.47
N THR A 193 -17.42 27.21 -3.95
CA THR A 193 -18.61 27.02 -3.11
C THR A 193 -19.18 25.61 -3.15
N VAL A 194 -18.67 24.74 -4.03
CA VAL A 194 -19.13 23.36 -4.23
C VAL A 194 -17.96 22.43 -4.47
N ILE A 195 -17.96 21.29 -3.78
CA ILE A 195 -17.08 20.14 -4.07
C ILE A 195 -17.92 18.98 -4.56
N GLU A 196 -17.62 18.48 -5.76
CA GLU A 196 -18.24 17.26 -6.31
C GLU A 196 -17.63 16.02 -5.69
N ILE A 197 -18.46 15.16 -5.10
CA ILE A 197 -18.14 13.82 -4.63
C ILE A 197 -18.77 12.82 -5.60
N TRP A 198 -18.01 11.89 -6.15
CA TRP A 198 -18.52 10.90 -7.09
C TRP A 198 -19.31 9.82 -6.37
N GLY A 199 -20.49 9.52 -6.90
CA GLY A 199 -21.42 8.54 -6.35
C GLY A 199 -22.24 9.06 -5.17
N SER A 200 -22.94 8.15 -4.50
CA SER A 200 -23.79 8.43 -3.32
C SER A 200 -23.01 8.76 -2.05
N GLY A 201 -21.73 8.39 -2.02
CA GLY A 201 -20.89 8.47 -0.82
C GLY A 201 -21.13 7.33 0.19
N ASN A 202 -21.97 6.34 -0.13
CA ASN A 202 -22.27 5.21 0.77
C ASN A 202 -21.25 4.08 0.71
N GLN A 203 -20.39 4.07 -0.33
CA GLN A 203 -19.31 3.09 -0.42
C GLN A 203 -18.36 3.26 0.77
N SER A 204 -17.89 2.14 1.34
CA SER A 204 -16.95 2.16 2.46
C SER A 204 -15.62 1.50 2.13
N ARG A 205 -14.60 1.93 2.85
CA ARG A 205 -13.23 1.40 2.77
C ARG A 205 -12.64 1.30 4.16
N ASP A 206 -11.78 0.31 4.35
CA ASP A 206 -10.82 0.34 5.45
C ASP A 206 -9.70 1.29 5.07
N LEU A 207 -9.50 2.32 5.89
CA LEU A 207 -8.51 3.39 5.70
C LEU A 207 -7.48 3.31 6.82
N ILE A 208 -6.21 3.18 6.48
CA ILE A 208 -5.13 3.14 7.47
C ILE A 208 -4.12 4.27 7.23
N TYR A 209 -3.83 5.03 8.29
CA TYR A 209 -2.83 6.09 8.21
C TYR A 209 -1.43 5.51 8.02
N ILE A 210 -0.64 6.12 7.15
CA ILE A 210 0.65 5.57 6.71
C ILE A 210 1.62 5.28 7.86
N LYS A 211 1.67 6.11 8.90
CA LYS A 211 2.56 5.88 10.04
C LYS A 211 2.17 4.64 10.85
N ASP A 212 0.87 4.37 10.95
CA ASP A 212 0.35 3.14 11.57
C ASP A 212 0.58 1.92 10.67
N ALA A 213 0.42 2.08 9.35
CA ALA A 213 0.67 1.02 8.39
C ALA A 213 2.14 0.58 8.37
N VAL A 214 3.10 1.51 8.33
CA VAL A 214 4.53 1.14 8.34
C VAL A 214 4.98 0.54 9.67
N ASN A 215 4.37 0.97 10.79
CA ASN A 215 4.59 0.32 12.08
C ASN A 215 4.06 -1.13 12.09
N ALA A 216 2.87 -1.36 11.52
CA ALA A 216 2.31 -2.71 11.35
C ALA A 216 3.22 -3.59 10.48
N MET A 217 3.70 -3.06 9.38
CA MET A 217 4.60 -3.77 8.46
C MET A 217 5.92 -4.18 9.14
N ASP A 218 6.49 -3.32 9.97
CA ASP A 218 7.72 -3.65 10.71
C ASP A 218 7.47 -4.76 11.74
N ILE A 219 6.33 -4.73 12.44
CA ILE A 219 5.92 -5.82 13.33
C ILE A 219 5.75 -7.12 12.53
N ILE A 220 5.11 -7.08 11.34
CA ILE A 220 4.92 -8.26 10.48
C ILE A 220 6.27 -8.81 10.01
N LEU A 221 7.19 -7.97 9.57
CA LEU A 221 8.51 -8.41 9.11
C LEU A 221 9.31 -9.11 10.22
N ASN A 222 9.13 -8.68 11.46
CA ASN A 222 9.86 -9.19 12.62
C ASN A 222 9.14 -10.31 13.38
N ASN A 223 7.90 -10.69 13.01
CA ASN A 223 7.20 -11.79 13.65
C ASN A 223 7.65 -13.16 13.16
N ASN A 224 7.40 -14.18 13.98
CA ASN A 224 7.66 -15.59 13.63
C ASN A 224 6.37 -16.44 13.62
N LYS A 225 5.19 -15.83 13.76
CA LYS A 225 3.91 -16.54 13.90
C LYS A 225 3.16 -16.68 12.59
N TYR A 226 3.12 -15.64 11.79
CA TYR A 226 2.31 -15.58 10.56
C TYR A 226 3.13 -15.18 9.34
N ASP A 227 2.95 -15.90 8.22
CA ASP A 227 3.59 -15.56 6.94
C ASP A 227 2.85 -14.44 6.19
N THR A 228 1.54 -14.37 6.38
CA THR A 228 0.67 -13.40 5.70
C THR A 228 -0.25 -12.74 6.72
N VAL A 229 -0.29 -11.40 6.72
CA VAL A 229 -1.06 -10.61 7.68
C VAL A 229 -1.67 -9.38 7.00
N ASN A 230 -2.95 -9.13 7.30
CA ASN A 230 -3.64 -7.92 6.88
C ASN A 230 -3.12 -6.69 7.63
N VAL A 231 -2.79 -5.64 6.87
CA VAL A 231 -2.46 -4.31 7.38
C VAL A 231 -3.68 -3.42 7.15
N ALA A 232 -4.51 -3.32 8.17
CA ALA A 232 -5.80 -2.67 8.11
C ALA A 232 -6.16 -2.04 9.46
N SER A 233 -6.96 -0.97 9.42
CA SER A 233 -7.50 -0.36 10.66
C SER A 233 -8.49 -1.29 11.36
N GLY A 234 -9.21 -2.09 10.59
CA GLY A 234 -10.33 -2.92 11.03
C GLY A 234 -11.64 -2.11 11.18
N GLU A 235 -11.65 -0.89 10.64
CA GLU A 235 -12.80 0.01 10.67
C GLU A 235 -13.19 0.43 9.26
N GLU A 236 -14.47 0.33 8.93
CA GLU A 236 -15.00 0.81 7.66
C GLU A 236 -15.40 2.29 7.77
N THR A 237 -14.89 3.09 6.85
CA THR A 237 -15.27 4.50 6.72
C THR A 237 -15.98 4.72 5.38
N SER A 238 -17.18 5.31 5.41
CA SER A 238 -17.87 5.69 4.19
C SER A 238 -17.20 6.90 3.51
N ILE A 239 -17.34 7.00 2.18
CA ILE A 239 -16.83 8.16 1.43
C ILE A 239 -17.53 9.44 1.92
N ARG A 240 -18.79 9.34 2.36
CA ARG A 240 -19.52 10.44 2.97
C ARG A 240 -18.87 10.91 4.27
N THR A 241 -18.59 9.98 5.19
CA THR A 241 -17.91 10.28 6.46
C THR A 241 -16.53 10.89 6.20
N LEU A 242 -15.79 10.35 5.25
CA LEU A 242 -14.49 10.87 4.85
C LEU A 242 -14.58 12.31 4.32
N ALA A 243 -15.54 12.60 3.43
CA ALA A 243 -15.73 13.92 2.85
C ALA A 243 -16.18 14.95 3.90
N GLU A 244 -17.09 14.58 4.80
CA GLU A 244 -17.54 15.47 5.91
C GLU A 244 -16.39 15.74 6.90
N THR A 245 -15.56 14.73 7.21
CA THR A 245 -14.37 14.92 8.05
C THR A 245 -13.36 15.87 7.39
N LEU A 246 -13.13 15.73 6.09
CA LEU A 246 -12.26 16.64 5.33
C LEU A 246 -12.84 18.06 5.24
N LYS A 247 -14.14 18.19 5.13
CA LYS A 247 -14.83 19.49 5.17
C LYS A 247 -14.56 20.19 6.49
N GLU A 248 -14.67 19.48 7.61
CA GLU A 248 -14.37 20.03 8.94
C GLU A 248 -12.89 20.43 9.08
N ILE A 249 -11.97 19.53 8.68
CA ILE A 249 -10.50 19.76 8.76
C ILE A 249 -10.08 20.96 7.91
N SER A 250 -10.58 21.05 6.69
CA SER A 250 -10.20 22.09 5.72
C SER A 250 -10.81 23.45 5.99
N GLY A 251 -11.83 23.53 6.85
CA GLY A 251 -12.62 24.75 7.04
C GLY A 251 -13.47 25.13 5.83
N PHE A 252 -13.70 24.21 4.89
CA PHE A 252 -14.52 24.46 3.71
C PHE A 252 -15.99 24.71 4.10
N THR A 253 -16.50 25.90 3.79
CA THR A 253 -17.87 26.31 4.18
C THR A 253 -18.93 26.03 3.10
N GLY A 254 -18.49 25.65 1.87
CA GLY A 254 -19.39 25.33 0.77
C GLY A 254 -20.18 24.02 0.96
N ARG A 255 -20.90 23.62 -0.07
CA ARG A 255 -21.65 22.37 -0.07
C ARG A 255 -20.86 21.21 -0.70
N LEU A 256 -21.12 20.00 -0.23
CA LEU A 256 -20.72 18.75 -0.88
C LEU A 256 -21.87 18.32 -1.82
N TRP A 257 -21.53 18.07 -3.07
CA TRP A 257 -22.48 17.58 -4.06
C TRP A 257 -22.16 16.13 -4.42
N TYR A 258 -23.05 15.23 -4.01
CA TYR A 258 -22.90 13.79 -4.30
C TYR A 258 -23.49 13.51 -5.68
N ASN A 259 -22.63 13.34 -6.69
CA ASN A 259 -23.01 13.13 -8.08
C ASN A 259 -23.17 11.64 -8.38
N THR A 260 -24.40 11.14 -8.35
CA THR A 260 -24.75 9.74 -8.60
C THR A 260 -24.67 9.32 -10.05
N ASP A 261 -24.50 10.27 -10.99
CA ASP A 261 -24.27 9.97 -12.41
C ASP A 261 -22.82 9.51 -12.67
N ARG A 262 -21.95 9.72 -11.70
CA ARG A 262 -20.56 9.24 -11.74
C ARG A 262 -20.47 7.81 -11.25
N PRO A 263 -19.52 7.00 -11.82
CA PRO A 263 -19.34 5.61 -11.40
C PRO A 263 -19.04 5.50 -9.90
N GLU A 264 -19.71 4.55 -9.26
CA GLU A 264 -19.38 4.08 -7.92
C GLU A 264 -18.41 2.89 -8.01
N GLY A 265 -17.41 2.86 -7.14
CA GLY A 265 -16.56 1.69 -6.99
C GLY A 265 -17.28 0.57 -6.21
N ILE A 266 -16.50 -0.45 -5.79
CA ILE A 266 -16.99 -1.56 -4.95
C ILE A 266 -17.70 -1.00 -3.71
N LYS A 267 -18.87 -1.57 -3.38
CA LYS A 267 -19.74 -1.07 -2.32
C LYS A 267 -19.04 -1.02 -0.96
N ASN A 268 -18.56 -2.15 -0.49
CA ASN A 268 -17.92 -2.29 0.83
C ASN A 268 -16.65 -3.12 0.72
N ARG A 269 -15.68 -2.86 1.60
CA ARG A 269 -14.49 -3.69 1.74
C ARG A 269 -13.99 -3.64 3.18
N ALA A 270 -14.62 -4.45 4.04
CA ALA A 270 -14.18 -4.68 5.40
C ALA A 270 -13.01 -5.67 5.44
N ILE A 271 -12.01 -5.40 6.27
CA ILE A 271 -10.81 -6.20 6.41
C ILE A 271 -10.65 -6.65 7.86
N ASP A 272 -10.46 -7.95 8.05
CA ASP A 272 -10.14 -8.50 9.38
C ASP A 272 -8.67 -8.23 9.71
N ASN A 273 -8.40 -7.61 10.84
CA ASN A 273 -7.06 -7.33 11.35
C ASN A 273 -6.71 -8.13 12.62
N SER A 274 -7.40 -9.24 12.87
CA SER A 274 -7.23 -10.05 14.08
C SER A 274 -5.80 -10.56 14.22
N ARG A 275 -5.18 -11.10 13.16
CA ARG A 275 -3.77 -11.54 13.19
C ARG A 275 -2.82 -10.40 13.54
N LEU A 276 -3.05 -9.21 13.00
CA LEU A 276 -2.23 -8.04 13.31
C LEU A 276 -2.38 -7.62 14.78
N LYS A 277 -3.61 -7.64 15.32
CA LYS A 277 -3.87 -7.38 16.74
C LYS A 277 -3.22 -8.43 17.65
N GLU A 278 -3.20 -9.71 17.26
CA GLU A 278 -2.51 -10.78 17.98
C GLU A 278 -0.99 -10.60 18.02
N LEU A 279 -0.40 -9.95 16.99
CA LEU A 279 1.00 -9.55 17.00
C LEU A 279 1.29 -8.34 17.90
N GLY A 280 0.30 -7.82 18.61
CA GLY A 280 0.43 -6.72 19.55
C GLY A 280 0.27 -5.33 18.92
N TRP A 281 -0.04 -5.24 17.64
CA TRP A 281 -0.26 -3.95 16.99
C TRP A 281 -1.56 -3.29 17.45
N ARG A 282 -1.53 -1.97 17.60
CA ARG A 282 -2.71 -1.12 17.82
C ARG A 282 -2.52 0.19 17.05
N PRO A 283 -3.59 0.79 16.49
CA PRO A 283 -3.51 2.10 15.85
C PRO A 283 -3.11 3.16 16.89
N ARG A 284 -2.25 4.08 16.48
CA ARG A 284 -1.79 5.23 17.29
C ARG A 284 -2.45 6.53 16.89
N TYR A 285 -3.00 6.55 15.68
CA TYR A 285 -3.64 7.73 15.11
C TYR A 285 -5.12 7.45 14.84
N SER A 286 -5.99 8.38 15.24
CA SER A 286 -7.38 8.37 14.75
C SER A 286 -7.39 8.73 13.26
N LEU A 287 -8.45 8.32 12.55
CA LEU A 287 -8.65 8.70 11.14
C LEU A 287 -8.55 10.23 10.97
N LYS A 288 -9.23 10.99 11.83
CA LYS A 288 -9.24 12.47 11.79
C LYS A 288 -7.84 13.06 11.97
N ALA A 289 -7.04 12.53 12.89
CA ALA A 289 -5.67 13.01 13.09
C ALA A 289 -4.77 12.75 11.87
N GLY A 290 -4.86 11.55 11.29
CA GLY A 290 -4.12 11.22 10.07
C GLY A 290 -4.55 12.06 8.87
N LEU A 291 -5.86 12.30 8.72
CA LEU A 291 -6.40 13.18 7.66
C LEU A 291 -5.95 14.63 7.84
N ALA A 292 -5.92 15.15 9.08
CA ALA A 292 -5.48 16.52 9.35
C ALA A 292 -4.01 16.73 8.97
N GLU A 293 -3.12 15.84 9.41
CA GLU A 293 -1.70 15.90 9.06
C GLU A 293 -1.49 15.78 7.53
N THR A 294 -2.28 14.92 6.88
CA THR A 294 -2.23 14.74 5.43
C THR A 294 -2.71 16.00 4.71
N TYR A 295 -3.82 16.60 5.15
CA TYR A 295 -4.37 17.82 4.56
C TYR A 295 -3.39 19.00 4.67
N GLU A 296 -2.80 19.23 5.85
CA GLU A 296 -1.80 20.26 6.09
C GLU A 296 -0.62 20.10 5.13
N TRP A 297 -0.11 18.88 4.98
CA TRP A 297 0.99 18.59 4.06
C TRP A 297 0.66 18.95 2.59
N TYR A 298 -0.57 18.65 2.14
CA TYR A 298 -1.01 19.01 0.78
C TYR A 298 -1.25 20.51 0.63
N TYR A 299 -1.86 21.14 1.63
CA TYR A 299 -2.17 22.56 1.62
C TYR A 299 -0.92 23.43 1.47
N ASP A 300 0.18 23.06 2.13
CA ASP A 300 1.44 23.78 2.08
C ASP A 300 2.19 23.64 0.75
N ARG A 301 1.88 22.63 -0.07
CA ARG A 301 2.61 22.29 -1.31
C ARG A 301 1.85 22.53 -2.60
N HIS A 302 0.59 22.79 -2.50
CA HIS A 302 -0.30 23.05 -3.65
C HIS A 302 -0.99 24.39 -3.49
#